data_3c9b084e602462108886fa9fe5fe01f3
#
_entry.id   3c9b084e602462108886fa9fe5fe01f3
#
_cell.length_a   1.000
_cell.length_b   1.000
_cell.length_c   1.000
_cell.angle_alpha   90.00
_cell.angle_beta   90.00
_cell.angle_gamma   90.00
#
_symmetry.space_group_name_H-M   'P 1'
#
loop_
_entity.id
_entity.type
_entity.pdbx_description
1 polymer ?
#
loop_
_entity_poly.entity_id
_entity_poly.type
_entity_poly.pdbx_seq_one_letter_code
_entity_poly.pdbx_strand_id
1 'polypeptide(L)'
;MKTIGSTIIMLALASSLFADNGKELKLASPDGTHEIVFYQKQVSPAVNELCYRVDYKSQPVVNESRAGLELDNRIWEMALGARNLKQPACWMDNLEVDSVTYQLETNLTWQPLYGERSSVRDHYRAGTLCLSKKDNSGYRLNIEVRAYNEGVAFRYFFPEHPKAIFHKVVGDLTEYALPAGTKAWTEQWAQAFFERLNIDDIKHPVERTLTFELPNGKWAALADADVDDWCLTKYLVSTDKKNTLTSVMYSPVDVVTYYATPWKIVMAADKPGELLEHNDIIQNLNPPCEIADAAAWVKPGKIMRAGISTEAGLSTIDFCAAHNIPYMLFDWQWYMPCTSHDGDATQVVPHLDMERVICYGREKGVGVWLYVNQHALMKQARELFPLLRQWGVVGVKSGFVQYASHRWATWLHDLVRLAADNHLMMNIHDEFRPSGFSRTYPNLLTQEGICGNEEFPDATHNTILPFTRMINGAA
;
A
#
# COMPACT_ATOMS: atom_id res chain seq x y z
N MET A 1 2.95 -13.33 44.98
CA MET A 1 1.65 -13.26 44.28
C MET A 1 1.06 -11.89 44.51
N LYS A 2 1.22 -10.98 43.55
CA LYS A 2 0.41 -9.77 43.40
C LYS A 2 0.27 -9.57 41.92
N THR A 3 -0.89 -9.89 41.41
CA THR A 3 -1.36 -9.65 40.04
C THR A 3 -1.56 -8.15 39.84
N ILE A 4 -0.77 -7.53 38.96
CA ILE A 4 -1.02 -6.19 38.48
C ILE A 4 -1.81 -6.34 37.19
N GLY A 5 -3.10 -6.10 37.29
CA GLY A 5 -3.97 -6.00 36.12
C GLY A 5 -3.70 -4.68 35.39
N SER A 6 -3.17 -4.77 34.17
CA SER A 6 -3.12 -3.64 33.25
C SER A 6 -4.51 -3.40 32.69
N THR A 7 -5.18 -2.37 33.20
CA THR A 7 -6.43 -1.87 32.63
C THR A 7 -6.07 -1.05 31.39
N ILE A 8 -6.28 -1.61 30.22
CA ILE A 8 -6.26 -0.88 28.96
C ILE A 8 -7.52 0.01 28.96
N ILE A 9 -7.34 1.30 29.21
CA ILE A 9 -8.38 2.31 29.01
C ILE A 9 -8.45 2.58 27.50
N MET A 10 -9.36 1.91 26.80
CA MET A 10 -9.84 2.36 25.50
C MET A 10 -10.57 3.70 25.73
N LEU A 11 -9.91 4.81 25.47
CA LEU A 11 -10.59 6.07 25.26
C LEU A 11 -11.34 6.00 23.92
N ALA A 12 -12.61 5.58 23.98
CA ALA A 12 -13.54 5.84 22.91
C ALA A 12 -13.76 7.36 22.87
N LEU A 13 -13.01 8.05 22.01
CA LEU A 13 -13.33 9.42 21.63
C LEU A 13 -14.67 9.38 20.91
N ALA A 14 -15.73 9.78 21.60
CA ALA A 14 -17.02 10.07 20.99
C ALA A 14 -16.83 11.26 20.04
N SER A 15 -16.53 10.99 18.78
CA SER A 15 -16.56 11.99 17.73
C SER A 15 -18.01 12.44 17.60
N SER A 16 -18.27 13.72 17.83
CA SER A 16 -19.57 14.33 17.55
C SER A 16 -19.76 14.34 16.03
N LEU A 17 -20.59 13.43 15.53
CA LEU A 17 -21.00 13.36 14.14
C LEU A 17 -22.05 14.44 13.91
N PHE A 18 -21.80 15.39 13.02
CA PHE A 18 -22.81 16.28 12.49
C PHE A 18 -23.39 15.60 11.24
N ALA A 19 -24.66 15.22 11.29
CA ALA A 19 -25.39 14.73 10.13
C ALA A 19 -25.90 15.91 9.31
N ASP A 20 -25.55 15.96 8.04
CA ASP A 20 -26.17 16.83 7.06
C ASP A 20 -27.18 16.00 6.25
N ASN A 21 -28.39 16.55 6.03
CA ASN A 21 -29.42 15.93 5.18
C ASN A 21 -29.12 16.15 3.68
N GLY A 22 -27.93 16.58 3.32
CA GLY A 22 -27.47 16.71 1.94
C GLY A 22 -27.37 15.37 1.23
N LYS A 23 -27.55 15.38 -0.09
CA LYS A 23 -27.38 14.20 -0.95
C LYS A 23 -25.98 14.11 -1.55
N GLU A 24 -25.08 14.97 -1.13
CA GLU A 24 -23.68 15.00 -1.56
C GLU A 24 -22.75 15.14 -0.34
N LEU A 25 -21.59 14.51 -0.42
CA LEU A 25 -20.50 14.75 0.52
C LEU A 25 -19.52 15.71 -0.15
N LYS A 26 -19.33 16.89 0.44
CA LYS A 26 -18.36 17.89 0.01
C LYS A 26 -17.36 18.12 1.12
N LEU A 27 -16.08 17.87 0.84
CA LEU A 27 -15.02 17.94 1.83
C LEU A 27 -13.80 18.70 1.29
N ALA A 28 -13.41 19.76 2.00
CA ALA A 28 -12.20 20.52 1.69
C ALA A 28 -11.11 20.24 2.73
N SER A 29 -9.84 20.32 2.30
CA SER A 29 -8.67 20.25 3.19
C SER A 29 -8.70 21.34 4.26
N PRO A 30 -7.92 21.20 5.35
CA PRO A 30 -7.87 22.22 6.39
C PRO A 30 -7.51 23.63 5.88
N ASP A 31 -6.60 23.73 4.90
CA ASP A 31 -6.20 24.99 4.26
C ASP A 31 -7.11 25.41 3.09
N GLY A 32 -8.08 24.56 2.72
CA GLY A 32 -9.04 24.82 1.63
C GLY A 32 -8.45 24.66 0.22
N THR A 33 -7.24 24.14 0.05
CA THR A 33 -6.61 24.00 -1.27
C THR A 33 -7.11 22.80 -2.08
N HIS A 34 -7.42 21.69 -1.40
CA HIS A 34 -7.97 20.48 -2.01
C HIS A 34 -9.44 20.33 -1.64
N GLU A 35 -10.25 19.95 -2.61
CA GLU A 35 -11.66 19.65 -2.42
C GLU A 35 -12.04 18.36 -3.14
N ILE A 36 -12.82 17.51 -2.49
CA ILE A 36 -13.45 16.34 -3.09
C ILE A 36 -14.95 16.38 -2.86
N VAL A 37 -15.71 16.01 -3.88
CA VAL A 37 -17.18 15.96 -3.82
C VAL A 37 -17.65 14.62 -4.33
N PHE A 38 -18.48 13.92 -3.54
CA PHE A 38 -19.21 12.72 -3.95
C PHE A 38 -20.69 13.03 -4.05
N TYR A 39 -21.33 12.56 -5.11
CA TYR A 39 -22.75 12.78 -5.39
C TYR A 39 -23.32 11.68 -6.29
N GLN A 40 -24.65 11.60 -6.34
CA GLN A 40 -25.33 10.69 -7.27
C GLN A 40 -25.70 11.43 -8.54
N LYS A 41 -25.53 10.75 -9.67
CA LYS A 41 -25.90 11.23 -10.99
C LYS A 41 -26.81 10.25 -11.69
N GLN A 42 -27.97 10.72 -12.16
CA GLN A 42 -28.82 9.94 -13.03
C GLN A 42 -28.22 9.88 -14.44
N VAL A 43 -27.77 8.69 -14.86
CA VAL A 43 -27.15 8.46 -16.18
C VAL A 43 -28.15 7.89 -17.19
N SER A 44 -29.25 7.31 -16.69
CA SER A 44 -30.40 6.88 -17.49
C SER A 44 -31.66 6.90 -16.63
N PRO A 45 -32.87 6.76 -17.23
CA PRO A 45 -34.10 6.71 -16.44
C PRO A 45 -34.16 5.65 -15.34
N ALA A 46 -33.36 4.60 -15.46
CA ALA A 46 -33.34 3.47 -14.53
C ALA A 46 -32.06 3.36 -13.72
N VAL A 47 -31.05 4.20 -13.97
CA VAL A 47 -29.70 4.05 -13.37
C VAL A 47 -29.19 5.36 -12.80
N ASN A 48 -28.94 5.34 -11.50
CA ASN A 48 -28.15 6.35 -10.79
C ASN A 48 -26.76 5.76 -10.48
N GLU A 49 -25.72 6.48 -10.87
CA GLU A 49 -24.33 6.15 -10.55
C GLU A 49 -23.80 7.05 -9.44
N LEU A 50 -22.88 6.52 -8.66
CA LEU A 50 -22.08 7.31 -7.74
C LEU A 50 -20.94 7.95 -8.51
N CYS A 51 -20.86 9.29 -8.45
CA CYS A 51 -19.83 10.08 -9.10
C CYS A 51 -19.05 10.88 -8.07
N TYR A 52 -17.82 11.28 -8.47
CA TYR A 52 -16.99 12.18 -7.68
C TYR A 52 -16.16 13.09 -8.58
N ARG A 53 -15.63 14.16 -7.99
CA ARG A 53 -14.62 15.02 -8.61
C ARG A 53 -13.63 15.52 -7.57
N VAL A 54 -12.44 15.89 -8.01
CA VAL A 54 -11.38 16.46 -7.16
C VAL A 54 -10.86 17.74 -7.79
N ASP A 55 -10.81 18.79 -6.98
CA ASP A 55 -10.28 20.09 -7.35
C ASP A 55 -9.05 20.45 -6.48
N TYR A 56 -8.07 21.12 -7.08
CA TYR A 56 -6.95 21.75 -6.40
C TYR A 56 -6.91 23.24 -6.70
N LYS A 57 -6.99 24.09 -5.66
CA LYS A 57 -7.07 25.55 -5.80
C LYS A 57 -8.18 25.96 -6.79
N SER A 58 -9.33 25.30 -6.66
CA SER A 58 -10.52 25.52 -7.51
C SER A 58 -10.30 25.19 -9.00
N GLN A 59 -9.27 24.39 -9.32
CA GLN A 59 -9.01 23.88 -10.66
C GLN A 59 -9.17 22.36 -10.67
N PRO A 60 -9.77 21.77 -11.71
CA PRO A 60 -10.02 20.33 -11.74
C PRO A 60 -8.69 19.56 -11.86
N VAL A 61 -8.54 18.57 -10.97
CA VAL A 61 -7.50 17.53 -11.02
C VAL A 61 -8.10 16.24 -11.55
N VAL A 62 -9.26 15.85 -11.00
CA VAL A 62 -10.10 14.78 -11.51
C VAL A 62 -11.46 15.37 -11.79
N ASN A 63 -11.87 15.37 -13.05
CA ASN A 63 -13.21 15.76 -13.48
C ASN A 63 -14.26 14.76 -12.97
N GLU A 64 -15.54 15.00 -13.26
CA GLU A 64 -16.59 14.04 -12.93
C GLU A 64 -16.23 12.63 -13.37
N SER A 65 -16.13 11.72 -12.41
CA SER A 65 -15.70 10.34 -12.57
C SER A 65 -16.61 9.40 -11.81
N ARG A 66 -16.83 8.21 -12.35
CA ARG A 66 -17.60 7.17 -11.66
C ARG A 66 -16.77 6.61 -10.50
N ALA A 67 -17.44 6.33 -9.37
CA ALA A 67 -16.91 5.54 -8.28
C ALA A 67 -17.69 4.24 -8.16
N GLY A 68 -17.02 3.12 -7.90
CA GLY A 68 -17.75 1.87 -7.71
C GLY A 68 -16.89 0.61 -7.66
N LEU A 69 -17.54 -0.47 -7.25
CA LEU A 69 -17.00 -1.82 -7.23
C LEU A 69 -17.94 -2.76 -7.96
N GLU A 70 -17.40 -3.80 -8.58
CA GLU A 70 -18.17 -4.91 -9.14
C GLU A 70 -18.08 -6.12 -8.21
N LEU A 71 -19.25 -6.68 -7.85
CA LEU A 71 -19.35 -7.82 -6.96
C LEU A 71 -19.87 -9.06 -7.69
N ASP A 72 -19.25 -10.20 -7.42
CA ASP A 72 -19.75 -11.52 -7.83
C ASP A 72 -20.50 -12.20 -6.67
N ASN A 73 -21.80 -12.12 -6.68
CA ASN A 73 -22.65 -12.69 -5.64
C ASN A 73 -22.97 -14.19 -5.85
N ARG A 74 -22.53 -14.80 -6.96
CA ARG A 74 -22.89 -16.20 -7.33
C ARG A 74 -22.50 -17.21 -6.27
N ILE A 75 -21.34 -17.07 -5.67
CA ILE A 75 -20.85 -17.99 -4.62
C ILE A 75 -21.76 -17.94 -3.39
N TRP A 76 -22.18 -16.74 -3.00
CA TRP A 76 -23.08 -16.53 -1.88
C TRP A 76 -24.46 -17.15 -2.14
N GLU A 77 -25.02 -16.90 -3.34
CA GLU A 77 -26.31 -17.46 -3.75
C GLU A 77 -26.26 -18.99 -3.79
N MET A 78 -25.15 -19.58 -4.25
CA MET A 78 -24.95 -21.04 -4.25
C MET A 78 -24.87 -21.59 -2.81
N ALA A 79 -24.15 -20.96 -1.92
CA ALA A 79 -24.00 -21.39 -0.52
C ALA A 79 -25.32 -21.36 0.24
N LEU A 80 -26.22 -20.46 -0.11
CA LEU A 80 -27.56 -20.37 0.44
C LEU A 80 -28.61 -21.24 -0.28
N GLY A 81 -28.21 -22.01 -1.29
CA GLY A 81 -29.12 -22.80 -2.09
C GLY A 81 -29.99 -21.99 -3.04
N ALA A 82 -29.62 -20.76 -3.35
CA ALA A 82 -30.31 -19.94 -4.35
C ALA A 82 -30.18 -20.56 -5.74
N ARG A 83 -31.28 -20.66 -6.47
CA ARG A 83 -31.31 -21.34 -7.78
C ARG A 83 -31.13 -20.40 -8.98
N ASN A 84 -31.29 -19.09 -8.77
CA ASN A 84 -31.19 -18.10 -9.83
C ASN A 84 -29.85 -17.36 -9.72
N LEU A 85 -28.81 -17.92 -10.31
CA LEU A 85 -27.52 -17.27 -10.45
C LEU A 85 -27.66 -16.10 -11.41
N LYS A 86 -27.86 -14.92 -10.89
CA LYS A 86 -27.83 -13.69 -11.67
C LYS A 86 -26.40 -13.36 -12.10
N GLN A 87 -26.28 -12.64 -13.21
CA GLN A 87 -25.02 -12.05 -13.62
C GLN A 87 -24.40 -11.22 -12.47
N PRO A 88 -23.07 -11.12 -12.40
CA PRO A 88 -22.42 -10.20 -11.48
C PRO A 88 -23.12 -8.85 -11.55
N ALA A 89 -23.56 -8.34 -10.44
CA ALA A 89 -24.29 -7.09 -10.41
C ALA A 89 -23.27 -5.95 -10.19
N CYS A 90 -23.38 -4.91 -10.97
CA CYS A 90 -22.85 -3.63 -10.55
C CYS A 90 -23.60 -3.21 -9.29
N TRP A 91 -22.98 -3.49 -8.16
CA TRP A 91 -23.61 -3.32 -6.86
C TRP A 91 -23.84 -1.85 -6.51
N MET A 92 -23.04 -0.98 -7.12
CA MET A 92 -23.03 0.45 -6.87
C MET A 92 -24.17 1.21 -7.55
N ASP A 93 -24.79 0.60 -8.57
CA ASP A 93 -25.91 1.25 -9.26
C ASP A 93 -27.14 1.31 -8.36
N ASN A 94 -27.82 2.46 -8.38
CA ASN A 94 -29.06 2.69 -7.62
C ASN A 94 -28.90 2.50 -6.10
N LEU A 95 -27.72 2.76 -5.54
CA LEU A 95 -27.58 3.00 -4.12
C LEU A 95 -28.21 4.36 -3.81
N GLU A 96 -28.92 4.48 -2.70
CA GLU A 96 -29.46 5.75 -2.23
C GLU A 96 -28.62 6.29 -1.07
N VAL A 97 -28.45 7.61 -1.04
CA VAL A 97 -27.80 8.29 0.08
C VAL A 97 -28.72 8.27 1.29
N ASP A 98 -28.27 7.60 2.34
CA ASP A 98 -28.96 7.57 3.63
C ASP A 98 -28.60 8.79 4.47
N SER A 99 -27.31 9.11 4.53
CA SER A 99 -26.80 10.25 5.30
C SER A 99 -25.38 10.64 4.87
N VAL A 100 -25.01 11.87 5.20
CA VAL A 100 -23.65 12.39 5.15
C VAL A 100 -23.25 12.76 6.58
N THR A 101 -22.07 12.36 6.99
CA THR A 101 -21.53 12.68 8.31
C THR A 101 -20.16 13.29 8.20
N TYR A 102 -19.84 14.27 9.06
CA TYR A 102 -18.53 14.89 9.14
C TYR A 102 -17.94 14.65 10.53
N GLN A 103 -16.64 14.43 10.56
CA GLN A 103 -15.89 14.26 11.80
C GLN A 103 -15.22 15.58 12.19
N LEU A 104 -14.86 15.71 13.45
CA LEU A 104 -13.98 16.79 13.88
C LEU A 104 -12.64 16.74 13.16
N GLU A 105 -12.10 17.91 12.85
CA GLU A 105 -10.79 18.03 12.23
C GLU A 105 -9.72 17.35 13.10
N THR A 106 -8.95 16.46 12.49
CA THR A 106 -7.82 15.80 13.15
C THR A 106 -6.56 16.60 12.88
N ASN A 107 -5.77 16.83 13.92
CA ASN A 107 -4.48 17.53 13.82
C ASN A 107 -3.53 16.95 14.87
N LEU A 108 -2.85 15.90 14.50
CA LEU A 108 -1.93 15.14 15.34
C LEU A 108 -0.52 15.20 14.78
N THR A 109 0.46 14.88 15.60
CA THR A 109 1.85 14.74 15.19
C THR A 109 2.39 13.43 15.74
N TRP A 110 3.12 12.69 14.92
CA TRP A 110 3.79 11.46 15.33
C TRP A 110 5.25 11.45 14.86
N GLN A 111 6.05 10.59 15.45
CA GLN A 111 7.47 10.49 15.16
C GLN A 111 7.74 9.12 14.51
N PRO A 112 8.17 9.07 13.24
CA PRO A 112 8.61 7.83 12.63
C PRO A 112 9.93 7.36 13.26
N LEU A 113 10.16 6.06 13.29
CA LEU A 113 11.42 5.49 13.80
C LEU A 113 12.61 5.82 12.89
N TYR A 114 12.35 6.04 11.62
CA TYR A 114 13.33 6.36 10.59
C TYR A 114 12.65 7.06 9.42
N GLY A 115 13.43 7.42 8.41
CA GLY A 115 12.97 8.09 7.21
C GLY A 115 13.52 9.51 7.11
N GLU A 116 12.94 10.30 6.24
CA GLU A 116 13.43 11.62 5.89
C GLU A 116 13.03 12.70 6.90
N ARG A 117 12.01 12.41 7.72
CA ARG A 117 11.42 13.35 8.68
C ARG A 117 11.51 12.82 10.09
N SER A 118 11.85 13.69 11.03
CA SER A 118 11.81 13.38 12.48
C SER A 118 10.42 13.53 13.08
N SER A 119 9.50 14.16 12.37
CA SER A 119 8.13 14.44 12.82
C SER A 119 7.21 14.53 11.60
N VAL A 120 6.09 13.86 11.67
CA VAL A 120 5.05 13.84 10.62
C VAL A 120 3.76 14.37 11.20
N ARG A 121 3.15 15.31 10.49
CA ARG A 121 1.84 15.87 10.85
C ARG A 121 0.73 15.07 10.18
N ASP A 122 -0.24 14.61 10.95
CA ASP A 122 -1.46 13.96 10.47
C ASP A 122 -2.62 14.96 10.65
N HIS A 123 -2.88 15.76 9.60
CA HIS A 123 -3.83 16.87 9.65
C HIS A 123 -4.83 16.78 8.51
N TYR A 124 -6.07 16.45 8.84
CA TYR A 124 -7.13 16.26 7.84
C TYR A 124 -8.51 16.60 8.39
N ARG A 125 -9.44 16.82 7.45
CA ARG A 125 -10.88 16.73 7.68
C ARG A 125 -11.39 15.41 7.13
N ALA A 126 -12.43 14.85 7.75
CA ALA A 126 -13.01 13.59 7.33
C ALA A 126 -14.53 13.65 7.22
N GLY A 127 -15.08 12.87 6.29
CA GLY A 127 -16.50 12.71 6.12
C GLY A 127 -16.83 11.30 5.63
N THR A 128 -18.07 10.89 5.83
CA THR A 128 -18.58 9.60 5.38
C THR A 128 -19.91 9.78 4.69
N LEU A 129 -20.01 9.27 3.46
CA LEU A 129 -21.26 9.14 2.72
C LEU A 129 -21.79 7.73 2.95
N CYS A 130 -22.93 7.62 3.63
CA CYS A 130 -23.60 6.34 3.90
C CYS A 130 -24.64 6.06 2.81
N LEU A 131 -24.55 4.87 2.22
CA LEU A 131 -25.36 4.44 1.10
C LEU A 131 -26.05 3.11 1.41
N SER A 132 -27.27 2.92 0.90
CA SER A 132 -27.97 1.63 0.97
C SER A 132 -28.77 1.34 -0.28
N LYS A 133 -29.01 0.05 -0.54
CA LYS A 133 -29.97 -0.40 -1.55
C LYS A 133 -31.37 -0.47 -0.96
N LYS A 134 -32.37 0.04 -1.71
CA LYS A 134 -33.78 0.05 -1.29
C LYS A 134 -34.61 -1.11 -1.87
N ASP A 135 -33.95 -2.21 -2.22
CA ASP A 135 -34.52 -3.41 -2.82
C ASP A 135 -34.74 -4.57 -1.81
N ASN A 136 -34.76 -4.27 -0.51
CA ASN A 136 -34.89 -5.24 0.58
C ASN A 136 -33.69 -6.22 0.72
N SER A 137 -32.60 -6.05 -0.04
CA SER A 137 -31.37 -6.83 0.12
C SER A 137 -30.66 -6.53 1.44
N GLY A 138 -30.85 -5.30 1.95
CA GLY A 138 -30.18 -4.80 3.14
C GLY A 138 -28.73 -4.39 2.87
N TYR A 139 -28.30 -4.30 1.62
CA TYR A 139 -26.95 -3.92 1.24
C TYR A 139 -26.65 -2.46 1.62
N ARG A 140 -25.48 -2.25 2.21
CA ARG A 140 -24.97 -0.95 2.62
C ARG A 140 -23.53 -0.81 2.18
N LEU A 141 -23.15 0.40 1.85
CA LEU A 141 -21.79 0.78 1.56
C LEU A 141 -21.54 2.20 2.05
N ASN A 142 -20.42 2.44 2.65
CA ASN A 142 -19.99 3.78 3.01
C ASN A 142 -18.81 4.19 2.12
N ILE A 143 -18.76 5.47 1.78
CA ILE A 143 -17.57 6.07 1.23
C ILE A 143 -16.92 6.89 2.35
N GLU A 144 -15.79 6.44 2.84
CA GLU A 144 -14.98 7.19 3.79
C GLU A 144 -14.02 8.09 3.04
N VAL A 145 -13.97 9.37 3.44
CA VAL A 145 -13.18 10.39 2.76
C VAL A 145 -12.34 11.15 3.78
N ARG A 146 -11.08 11.42 3.41
CA ARG A 146 -10.19 12.33 4.14
C ARG A 146 -9.61 13.37 3.17
N ALA A 147 -9.60 14.62 3.58
CA ALA A 147 -8.99 15.72 2.85
C ALA A 147 -7.83 16.30 3.67
N TYR A 148 -6.63 16.14 3.14
CA TYR A 148 -5.37 16.65 3.67
C TYR A 148 -4.93 17.88 2.86
N ASN A 149 -4.01 18.66 3.38
CA ASN A 149 -3.39 19.75 2.61
C ASN A 149 -2.51 19.22 1.45
N GLU A 150 -2.11 17.95 1.54
CA GLU A 150 -1.27 17.23 0.58
C GLU A 150 -2.08 16.55 -0.54
N GLY A 151 -3.38 16.36 -0.34
CA GLY A 151 -4.25 15.65 -1.27
C GLY A 151 -5.55 15.17 -0.61
N VAL A 152 -6.33 14.42 -1.35
CA VAL A 152 -7.56 13.79 -0.86
C VAL A 152 -7.45 12.27 -0.97
N ALA A 153 -8.10 11.57 -0.06
CA ALA A 153 -8.18 10.12 -0.06
C ALA A 153 -9.61 9.65 0.19
N PHE A 154 -9.98 8.55 -0.45
CA PHE A 154 -11.27 7.89 -0.18
C PHE A 154 -11.12 6.37 -0.27
N ARG A 155 -12.03 5.66 0.41
CA ARG A 155 -12.15 4.21 0.33
C ARG A 155 -13.58 3.76 0.45
N TYR A 156 -13.83 2.54 0.01
CA TYR A 156 -15.09 1.86 0.21
C TYR A 156 -15.06 1.11 1.54
N PHE A 157 -16.11 1.27 2.32
CA PHE A 157 -16.27 0.57 3.59
C PHE A 157 -17.57 -0.21 3.58
N PHE A 158 -17.49 -1.52 3.74
CA PHE A 158 -18.62 -2.42 3.90
C PHE A 158 -18.97 -2.49 5.39
N PRO A 159 -20.02 -1.82 5.85
CA PRO A 159 -20.40 -1.86 7.27
C PRO A 159 -20.94 -3.23 7.64
N GLU A 160 -20.98 -3.51 8.94
CA GLU A 160 -21.55 -4.74 9.46
C GLU A 160 -22.98 -4.97 8.95
N HIS A 161 -23.26 -6.18 8.54
CA HIS A 161 -24.57 -6.57 8.04
C HIS A 161 -25.18 -7.66 8.92
N PRO A 162 -26.48 -7.56 9.30
CA PRO A 162 -27.13 -8.51 10.22
C PRO A 162 -27.11 -9.96 9.75
N LYS A 163 -26.91 -10.20 8.47
CA LYS A 163 -26.86 -11.53 7.85
C LYS A 163 -25.43 -12.03 7.62
N ALA A 164 -24.42 -11.38 8.20
CA ALA A 164 -22.99 -11.75 8.11
C ALA A 164 -22.57 -12.07 6.67
N ILE A 165 -22.50 -11.09 5.81
CA ILE A 165 -22.40 -11.29 4.38
C ILE A 165 -20.95 -11.39 3.93
N PHE A 166 -20.71 -12.36 3.06
CA PHE A 166 -19.52 -12.45 2.24
C PHE A 166 -19.75 -11.71 0.93
N HIS A 167 -18.74 -10.98 0.48
CA HIS A 167 -18.72 -10.40 -0.85
C HIS A 167 -17.46 -10.85 -1.58
N LYS A 168 -17.56 -11.09 -2.87
CA LYS A 168 -16.42 -11.26 -3.75
C LYS A 168 -16.34 -10.05 -4.66
N VAL A 169 -15.37 -9.18 -4.41
CA VAL A 169 -15.07 -8.04 -5.27
C VAL A 169 -14.28 -8.54 -6.46
N VAL A 170 -14.81 -8.38 -7.67
CA VAL A 170 -14.22 -8.87 -8.91
C VAL A 170 -13.73 -7.75 -9.82
N GLY A 171 -14.10 -6.51 -9.54
CA GLY A 171 -13.68 -5.33 -10.29
C GLY A 171 -13.74 -4.06 -9.46
N ASP A 172 -12.86 -3.14 -9.81
CA ASP A 172 -12.84 -1.78 -9.31
C ASP A 172 -13.22 -0.84 -10.46
N LEU A 173 -14.40 -0.26 -10.36
CA LEU A 173 -14.99 0.59 -11.39
C LEU A 173 -14.65 2.07 -11.21
N THR A 174 -13.74 2.38 -10.31
CA THR A 174 -13.29 3.76 -10.05
C THR A 174 -12.60 4.31 -11.29
N GLU A 175 -13.11 5.42 -11.78
CA GLU A 175 -12.55 6.17 -12.90
C GLU A 175 -11.79 7.40 -12.40
N TYR A 176 -10.88 7.89 -13.24
CA TYR A 176 -10.15 9.15 -13.06
C TYR A 176 -10.17 9.90 -14.39
N ALA A 177 -11.18 10.72 -14.60
CA ALA A 177 -11.30 11.57 -15.79
C ALA A 177 -10.40 12.80 -15.62
N LEU A 178 -9.33 12.87 -16.38
CA LEU A 178 -8.33 13.91 -16.25
C LEU A 178 -8.59 15.07 -17.23
N PRO A 179 -8.15 16.29 -16.93
CA PRO A 179 -8.23 17.40 -17.86
C PRO A 179 -7.56 17.09 -19.21
N ALA A 180 -8.20 17.48 -20.32
CA ALA A 180 -7.66 17.22 -21.65
C ALA A 180 -6.28 17.87 -21.82
N GLY A 181 -5.31 17.11 -22.36
CA GLY A 181 -3.92 17.54 -22.50
C GLY A 181 -3.02 17.15 -21.32
N THR A 182 -3.56 16.47 -20.30
CA THR A 182 -2.76 15.87 -19.21
C THR A 182 -1.78 14.84 -19.79
N LYS A 183 -0.57 14.84 -19.26
CA LYS A 183 0.46 13.83 -19.56
C LYS A 183 0.80 13.05 -18.33
N ALA A 184 1.00 11.73 -18.48
CA ALA A 184 1.37 10.82 -17.41
C ALA A 184 2.82 10.35 -17.56
N TRP A 185 3.51 10.19 -16.44
CA TRP A 185 4.77 9.48 -16.33
C TRP A 185 4.47 8.04 -15.96
N THR A 186 4.58 7.13 -16.93
CA THR A 186 4.05 5.77 -16.87
C THR A 186 5.16 4.74 -16.90
N GLU A 187 4.93 3.61 -16.24
CA GLU A 187 5.72 2.39 -16.38
C GLU A 187 4.77 1.19 -16.36
N GLN A 188 5.12 0.16 -17.12
CA GLN A 188 4.25 -1.00 -17.30
C GLN A 188 4.34 -1.98 -16.13
N TRP A 189 5.52 -2.15 -15.56
CA TRP A 189 5.80 -2.95 -14.35
C TRP A 189 6.81 -2.23 -13.48
N ALA A 190 6.90 -2.61 -12.22
CA ALA A 190 7.57 -1.83 -11.20
C ALA A 190 9.09 -1.63 -11.40
N GLN A 191 9.73 -2.44 -12.25
CA GLN A 191 11.15 -2.29 -12.62
C GLN A 191 11.33 -1.83 -14.08
N ALA A 192 10.27 -1.29 -14.72
CA ALA A 192 10.37 -0.75 -16.07
C ALA A 192 10.92 0.68 -16.09
N PHE A 193 11.30 1.13 -17.28
CA PHE A 193 11.62 2.54 -17.53
C PHE A 193 10.35 3.38 -17.61
N PHE A 194 10.43 4.61 -17.08
CA PHE A 194 9.33 5.57 -17.19
C PHE A 194 9.25 6.16 -18.59
N GLU A 195 8.02 6.26 -19.10
CA GLU A 195 7.67 6.95 -20.33
C GLU A 195 6.70 8.10 -20.04
N ARG A 196 6.85 9.21 -20.77
CA ARG A 196 5.95 10.35 -20.68
C ARG A 196 4.96 10.32 -21.83
N LEU A 197 3.70 9.98 -21.54
CA LEU A 197 2.65 9.76 -22.53
C LEU A 197 1.45 10.69 -22.30
N ASN A 198 0.68 11.02 -23.37
CA ASN A 198 -0.68 11.49 -23.18
C ASN A 198 -1.55 10.34 -22.65
N ILE A 199 -2.60 10.66 -21.94
CA ILE A 199 -3.46 9.63 -21.31
C ILE A 199 -3.98 8.62 -22.34
N ASP A 200 -4.53 9.10 -23.46
CA ASP A 200 -5.11 8.23 -24.51
C ASP A 200 -4.06 7.41 -25.31
N ASP A 201 -2.76 7.70 -25.12
CA ASP A 201 -1.67 6.98 -25.78
C ASP A 201 -1.16 5.78 -24.95
N ILE A 202 -1.57 5.63 -23.71
CA ILE A 202 -1.23 4.50 -22.83
C ILE A 202 -1.89 3.23 -23.38
N LYS A 203 -1.09 2.19 -23.64
CA LYS A 203 -1.55 0.94 -24.28
C LYS A 203 -1.72 -0.25 -23.34
N HIS A 204 -1.12 -0.17 -22.16
CA HIS A 204 -1.06 -1.25 -21.17
C HIS A 204 -1.45 -0.74 -19.80
N PRO A 205 -1.87 -1.62 -18.88
CA PRO A 205 -2.00 -1.23 -17.49
C PRO A 205 -0.67 -0.68 -16.95
N VAL A 206 -0.73 0.45 -16.23
CA VAL A 206 0.45 1.14 -15.69
C VAL A 206 0.44 1.14 -14.17
N GLU A 207 1.63 1.16 -13.60
CA GLU A 207 1.84 1.07 -12.16
C GLU A 207 1.42 2.34 -11.41
N ARG A 208 1.18 2.16 -10.15
CA ARG A 208 1.10 3.21 -9.13
C ARG A 208 2.51 3.44 -8.53
N THR A 209 2.93 4.61 -8.08
CA THR A 209 2.24 5.89 -8.16
C THR A 209 2.27 6.40 -9.59
N LEU A 210 1.18 6.97 -10.03
CA LEU A 210 1.10 7.51 -11.39
C LEU A 210 1.10 9.03 -11.32
N THR A 211 2.16 9.66 -11.80
CA THR A 211 2.38 11.11 -11.77
C THR A 211 1.92 11.77 -13.06
N PHE A 212 1.29 12.94 -12.94
CA PHE A 212 0.72 13.70 -14.06
C PHE A 212 1.26 15.13 -14.12
N GLU A 213 1.42 15.60 -15.35
CA GLU A 213 1.52 17.01 -15.69
C GLU A 213 0.15 17.50 -16.19
N LEU A 214 -0.49 18.37 -15.44
CA LEU A 214 -1.78 18.93 -15.83
C LEU A 214 -1.59 20.08 -16.83
N PRO A 215 -2.59 20.35 -17.72
CA PRO A 215 -2.46 21.37 -18.76
C PRO A 215 -2.34 22.81 -18.22
N ASN A 216 -2.72 23.03 -16.98
CA ASN A 216 -2.59 24.33 -16.28
C ASN A 216 -1.22 24.52 -15.60
N GLY A 217 -0.23 23.64 -15.84
CA GLY A 217 1.10 23.68 -15.26
C GLY A 217 1.21 23.12 -13.82
N LYS A 218 0.12 22.61 -13.26
CA LYS A 218 0.11 21.92 -11.98
C LYS A 218 0.52 20.45 -12.14
N TRP A 219 0.81 19.81 -11.03
CA TRP A 219 1.17 18.40 -10.97
C TRP A 219 0.18 17.63 -10.08
N ALA A 220 -0.02 16.37 -10.38
CA ALA A 220 -0.86 15.49 -9.61
C ALA A 220 -0.29 14.07 -9.56
N ALA A 221 -0.72 13.27 -8.61
CA ALA A 221 -0.39 11.86 -8.54
C ALA A 221 -1.58 11.03 -8.02
N LEU A 222 -1.73 9.83 -8.57
CA LEU A 222 -2.60 8.79 -8.03
C LEU A 222 -1.75 7.77 -7.25
N ALA A 223 -2.16 7.47 -6.04
CA ALA A 223 -1.50 6.51 -5.17
C ALA A 223 -2.53 5.69 -4.37
N ASP A 224 -2.05 4.64 -3.71
CA ASP A 224 -2.83 3.83 -2.77
C ASP A 224 -2.15 3.82 -1.40
N ALA A 225 -2.92 3.63 -0.34
CA ALA A 225 -2.41 3.38 1.01
C ALA A 225 -3.24 2.32 1.73
N ASP A 226 -2.65 1.74 2.78
CA ASP A 226 -3.30 0.71 3.59
C ASP A 226 -3.77 -0.48 2.75
N VAL A 227 -2.86 -0.95 1.87
CA VAL A 227 -3.10 -2.11 0.99
C VAL A 227 -2.79 -3.38 1.78
N ASP A 228 -3.52 -3.60 2.85
CA ASP A 228 -3.43 -4.79 3.67
C ASP A 228 -4.68 -5.65 3.45
N ASP A 229 -4.49 -6.98 3.34
CA ASP A 229 -5.57 -7.93 3.02
C ASP A 229 -6.34 -7.56 1.73
N TRP A 230 -5.64 -7.08 0.72
CA TRP A 230 -6.18 -6.67 -0.58
C TRP A 230 -5.22 -7.04 -1.71
N CYS A 231 -5.68 -6.97 -2.95
CA CYS A 231 -4.79 -7.09 -4.12
C CYS A 231 -4.22 -5.73 -4.52
N LEU A 232 -3.08 -5.74 -5.21
CA LEU A 232 -2.57 -4.52 -5.84
C LEU A 232 -3.47 -4.10 -7.00
N THR A 233 -3.39 -2.82 -7.36
CA THR A 233 -4.13 -2.23 -8.47
C THR A 233 -3.16 -1.58 -9.47
N LYS A 234 -3.59 -1.49 -10.72
CA LYS A 234 -2.99 -0.69 -11.80
C LYS A 234 -4.01 0.28 -12.37
N TYR A 235 -3.57 1.10 -13.30
CA TYR A 235 -4.46 1.99 -14.06
C TYR A 235 -4.43 1.63 -15.53
N LEU A 236 -5.60 1.64 -16.18
CA LEU A 236 -5.76 1.40 -17.61
C LEU A 236 -6.62 2.52 -18.22
N VAL A 237 -6.36 2.87 -19.46
CA VAL A 237 -7.18 3.84 -20.18
C VAL A 237 -8.58 3.26 -20.42
N SER A 238 -9.59 4.06 -20.17
CA SER A 238 -10.97 3.71 -20.51
C SER A 238 -11.13 3.53 -22.02
N THR A 239 -11.84 2.47 -22.42
CA THR A 239 -12.16 2.22 -23.83
C THR A 239 -13.23 3.19 -24.36
N ASP A 240 -14.05 3.75 -23.48
CA ASP A 240 -15.27 4.44 -23.82
C ASP A 240 -15.18 5.97 -23.57
N LYS A 241 -14.25 6.39 -22.72
CA LYS A 241 -14.11 7.78 -22.29
C LYS A 241 -12.69 8.31 -22.55
N LYS A 242 -12.60 9.46 -23.20
CA LYS A 242 -11.32 10.16 -23.46
C LYS A 242 -10.70 10.70 -22.18
N ASN A 243 -9.36 10.73 -22.14
CA ASN A 243 -8.57 11.23 -21.00
C ASN A 243 -8.96 10.62 -19.67
N THR A 244 -9.46 9.38 -19.66
CA THR A 244 -9.98 8.71 -18.47
C THR A 244 -9.22 7.43 -18.19
N LEU A 245 -8.75 7.28 -16.97
CA LEU A 245 -8.17 6.03 -16.45
C LEU A 245 -9.22 5.30 -15.62
N THR A 246 -9.08 3.98 -15.55
CA THR A 246 -9.86 3.10 -14.67
C THR A 246 -8.92 2.28 -13.80
N SER A 247 -9.33 1.98 -12.59
CA SER A 247 -8.62 1.02 -11.74
C SER A 247 -8.73 -0.38 -12.31
N VAL A 248 -7.65 -1.16 -12.21
CA VAL A 248 -7.61 -2.59 -12.58
C VAL A 248 -7.05 -3.38 -11.40
N MET A 249 -7.83 -4.32 -10.90
CA MET A 249 -7.42 -5.22 -9.82
C MET A 249 -6.58 -6.37 -10.37
N TYR A 250 -5.52 -6.77 -9.67
CA TYR A 250 -4.74 -7.95 -10.06
C TYR A 250 -5.48 -9.27 -9.85
N SER A 251 -6.39 -9.31 -8.91
CA SER A 251 -7.21 -10.49 -8.64
C SER A 251 -8.51 -10.10 -7.92
N PRO A 252 -9.54 -10.96 -7.97
CA PRO A 252 -10.67 -10.83 -7.06
C PRO A 252 -10.24 -10.88 -5.60
N VAL A 253 -11.06 -10.26 -4.73
CA VAL A 253 -10.88 -10.25 -3.27
C VAL A 253 -12.16 -10.75 -2.60
N ASP A 254 -12.01 -11.68 -1.67
CA ASP A 254 -13.09 -12.14 -0.82
C ASP A 254 -13.15 -11.26 0.43
N VAL A 255 -14.32 -10.71 0.72
CA VAL A 255 -14.58 -9.74 1.79
C VAL A 255 -15.61 -10.30 2.76
N VAL A 256 -15.34 -10.18 4.03
CA VAL A 256 -16.29 -10.46 5.11
C VAL A 256 -16.58 -9.14 5.83
N THR A 257 -17.85 -8.75 5.93
CA THR A 257 -18.23 -7.50 6.59
C THR A 257 -18.01 -7.61 8.12
N TYR A 258 -17.53 -6.57 8.77
CA TYR A 258 -17.20 -5.23 8.24
C TYR A 258 -15.83 -5.24 7.54
N TYR A 259 -15.65 -4.44 6.51
CA TYR A 259 -14.38 -4.42 5.77
C TYR A 259 -14.13 -3.07 5.10
N ALA A 260 -12.90 -2.60 5.14
CA ALA A 260 -12.45 -1.40 4.42
C ALA A 260 -11.52 -1.77 3.27
N THR A 261 -11.75 -1.23 2.08
CA THR A 261 -10.77 -1.34 0.98
C THR A 261 -9.57 -0.44 1.24
N PRO A 262 -8.45 -0.60 0.52
CA PRO A 262 -7.38 0.37 0.53
C PRO A 262 -7.86 1.79 0.20
N TRP A 263 -7.11 2.78 0.69
CA TRP A 263 -7.32 4.16 0.33
C TRP A 263 -6.85 4.44 -1.08
N LYS A 264 -7.67 5.13 -1.85
CA LYS A 264 -7.36 5.74 -3.13
C LYS A 264 -7.01 7.20 -2.90
N ILE A 265 -5.84 7.61 -3.37
CA ILE A 265 -5.29 8.93 -3.09
C ILE A 265 -5.18 9.72 -4.39
N VAL A 266 -5.60 10.98 -4.35
CA VAL A 266 -5.36 11.98 -5.38
C VAL A 266 -4.56 13.11 -4.74
N MET A 267 -3.29 13.23 -5.07
CA MET A 267 -2.41 14.31 -4.66
C MET A 267 -2.38 15.38 -5.74
N ALA A 268 -2.21 16.64 -5.37
CA ALA A 268 -1.97 17.72 -6.31
C ALA A 268 -1.06 18.79 -5.72
N ALA A 269 -0.25 19.43 -6.59
CA ALA A 269 0.76 20.40 -6.17
C ALA A 269 1.09 21.39 -7.28
N ASP A 270 1.74 22.50 -6.92
CA ASP A 270 2.21 23.48 -7.92
C ASP A 270 3.46 22.99 -8.66
N LYS A 271 4.27 22.13 -8.04
CA LYS A 271 5.52 21.60 -8.57
C LYS A 271 5.67 20.11 -8.28
N PRO A 272 6.40 19.35 -9.11
CA PRO A 272 6.57 17.92 -8.91
C PRO A 272 7.30 17.56 -7.60
N GLY A 273 8.23 18.39 -7.15
CA GLY A 273 8.95 18.18 -5.89
C GLY A 273 8.04 18.24 -4.66
N GLU A 274 6.98 19.05 -4.71
CA GLU A 274 6.00 19.12 -3.63
C GLU A 274 5.25 17.80 -3.46
N LEU A 275 5.02 17.03 -4.54
CA LEU A 275 4.40 15.69 -4.42
C LEU A 275 5.27 14.74 -3.59
N LEU A 276 6.60 14.80 -3.76
CA LEU A 276 7.54 14.03 -2.94
C LEU A 276 7.54 14.53 -1.48
N GLU A 277 7.50 15.84 -1.26
CA GLU A 277 7.44 16.44 0.06
C GLU A 277 6.11 16.15 0.78
N HIS A 278 5.05 15.91 0.04
CA HIS A 278 3.70 15.62 0.52
C HIS A 278 3.39 14.12 0.71
N ASN A 279 4.38 13.24 0.56
CA ASN A 279 4.18 11.79 0.59
C ASN A 279 3.79 11.24 1.97
N ASP A 280 3.83 12.05 3.02
CA ASP A 280 3.36 11.69 4.36
C ASP A 280 1.88 11.26 4.38
N ILE A 281 1.06 11.73 3.44
CA ILE A 281 -0.34 11.32 3.31
C ILE A 281 -0.46 9.79 3.17
N ILE A 282 0.47 9.13 2.47
CA ILE A 282 0.45 7.68 2.29
C ILE A 282 0.66 6.97 3.63
N GLN A 283 1.61 7.43 4.43
CA GLN A 283 1.83 6.87 5.76
C GLN A 283 0.68 7.21 6.71
N ASN A 284 0.19 8.45 6.70
CA ASN A 284 -0.90 8.92 7.56
C ASN A 284 -2.21 8.13 7.37
N LEU A 285 -2.41 7.52 6.22
CA LEU A 285 -3.57 6.69 5.93
C LEU A 285 -3.42 5.24 6.41
N ASN A 286 -2.24 4.83 6.86
CA ASN A 286 -2.01 3.51 7.47
C ASN A 286 -2.21 3.57 9.00
N PRO A 287 -2.51 2.45 9.65
CA PRO A 287 -2.60 2.38 11.11
C PRO A 287 -1.28 2.77 11.82
N PRO A 288 -1.34 3.22 13.07
CA PRO A 288 -0.14 3.43 13.90
C PRO A 288 0.68 2.16 14.08
N CYS A 289 1.94 2.32 14.53
CA CYS A 289 2.84 1.20 14.80
C CYS A 289 2.24 0.20 15.81
N GLU A 290 2.22 -1.07 15.43
CA GLU A 290 1.71 -2.18 16.26
C GLU A 290 2.81 -2.91 17.04
N ILE A 291 4.10 -2.60 16.80
CA ILE A 291 5.23 -3.21 17.48
C ILE A 291 5.61 -2.37 18.69
N ALA A 292 5.31 -2.86 19.88
CA ALA A 292 5.46 -2.12 21.13
C ALA A 292 6.91 -1.68 21.44
N ASP A 293 7.90 -2.52 21.08
CA ASP A 293 9.33 -2.30 21.35
C ASP A 293 10.15 -2.02 20.10
N ALA A 294 9.51 -1.60 19.01
CA ALA A 294 10.17 -1.40 17.71
C ALA A 294 11.45 -0.56 17.80
N ALA A 295 11.43 0.52 18.58
CA ALA A 295 12.59 1.41 18.74
C ALA A 295 13.82 0.74 19.35
N ALA A 296 13.66 -0.40 20.03
CA ALA A 296 14.77 -1.13 20.64
C ALA A 296 15.61 -1.87 19.60
N TRP A 297 14.98 -2.46 18.58
CA TRP A 297 15.65 -3.38 17.66
C TRP A 297 15.53 -3.01 16.16
N VAL A 298 14.52 -2.25 15.73
CA VAL A 298 14.43 -1.76 14.35
C VAL A 298 15.46 -0.65 14.15
N LYS A 299 16.50 -0.94 13.37
CA LYS A 299 17.61 -0.02 13.11
C LYS A 299 17.87 0.04 11.61
N PRO A 300 17.45 1.09 10.92
CA PRO A 300 17.73 1.26 9.50
C PRO A 300 19.22 1.50 9.27
N GLY A 301 19.72 1.17 8.08
CA GLY A 301 21.10 1.40 7.74
C GLY A 301 21.49 0.83 6.38
N LYS A 302 22.66 1.22 5.90
CA LYS A 302 23.23 0.68 4.66
C LYS A 302 23.67 -0.77 4.85
N ILE A 303 23.57 -1.54 3.78
CA ILE A 303 23.97 -2.94 3.76
C ILE A 303 24.98 -3.20 2.65
N MET A 304 25.99 -4.05 2.90
CA MET A 304 26.96 -4.48 1.91
C MET A 304 26.80 -5.97 1.62
N ARG A 305 26.69 -6.33 0.35
CA ARG A 305 26.63 -7.72 -0.09
C ARG A 305 28.00 -8.38 -0.01
N ALA A 306 28.07 -9.56 0.58
CA ALA A 306 29.26 -10.40 0.67
C ALA A 306 29.23 -11.55 -0.35
N GLY A 307 30.42 -12.04 -0.75
CA GLY A 307 30.52 -13.33 -1.43
C GLY A 307 30.18 -14.49 -0.48
N ILE A 308 29.75 -15.62 -1.03
CA ILE A 308 29.27 -16.76 -0.23
C ILE A 308 30.46 -17.63 0.20
N SER A 309 31.23 -17.18 1.18
CA SER A 309 32.24 -17.95 1.91
C SER A 309 32.51 -17.33 3.28
N THR A 310 33.10 -18.10 4.19
CA THR A 310 33.50 -17.59 5.50
C THR A 310 34.45 -16.41 5.38
N GLU A 311 35.49 -16.53 4.53
CA GLU A 311 36.48 -15.48 4.33
C GLU A 311 35.90 -14.20 3.77
N ALA A 312 35.00 -14.32 2.77
CA ALA A 312 34.30 -13.16 2.20
C ALA A 312 33.41 -12.48 3.24
N GLY A 313 32.69 -13.25 4.06
CA GLY A 313 31.88 -12.72 5.15
C GLY A 313 32.77 -11.93 6.15
N LEU A 314 33.84 -12.49 6.65
CA LEU A 314 34.73 -11.82 7.59
C LEU A 314 35.34 -10.54 7.00
N SER A 315 35.85 -10.58 5.77
CA SER A 315 36.43 -9.41 5.10
C SER A 315 35.40 -8.31 4.82
N THR A 316 34.15 -8.67 4.47
CA THR A 316 33.06 -7.71 4.30
C THR A 316 32.69 -7.07 5.63
N ILE A 317 32.66 -7.82 6.74
CA ILE A 317 32.43 -7.27 8.08
C ILE A 317 33.51 -6.26 8.45
N ASP A 318 34.79 -6.56 8.20
CA ASP A 318 35.92 -5.62 8.45
C ASP A 318 35.74 -4.33 7.62
N PHE A 319 35.38 -4.46 6.35
CA PHE A 319 35.08 -3.32 5.49
C PHE A 319 33.88 -2.50 6.04
N CYS A 320 32.80 -3.17 6.39
CA CYS A 320 31.59 -2.52 6.94
C CYS A 320 31.93 -1.75 8.23
N ALA A 321 32.65 -2.36 9.15
CA ALA A 321 33.09 -1.73 10.40
C ALA A 321 33.98 -0.49 10.16
N ALA A 322 34.94 -0.60 9.22
CA ALA A 322 35.85 0.51 8.87
C ALA A 322 35.10 1.71 8.22
N HIS A 323 33.97 1.46 7.55
CA HIS A 323 33.21 2.48 6.81
C HIS A 323 31.87 2.86 7.44
N ASN A 324 31.60 2.47 8.69
CA ASN A 324 30.35 2.74 9.39
C ASN A 324 29.12 2.23 8.62
N ILE A 325 29.22 1.07 7.96
CA ILE A 325 28.11 0.36 7.35
C ILE A 325 27.60 -0.65 8.37
N PRO A 326 26.35 -0.50 8.88
CA PRO A 326 25.90 -1.32 10.01
C PRO A 326 25.58 -2.77 9.65
N TYR A 327 25.46 -3.11 8.37
CA TYR A 327 24.99 -4.43 7.96
C TYR A 327 25.79 -5.02 6.81
N MET A 328 25.93 -6.36 6.83
CA MET A 328 26.33 -7.16 5.68
C MET A 328 25.25 -8.16 5.32
N LEU A 329 25.18 -8.54 4.05
CA LEU A 329 24.20 -9.46 3.49
C LEU A 329 24.91 -10.65 2.83
N PHE A 330 24.57 -11.85 3.25
CA PHE A 330 24.67 -12.99 2.35
C PHE A 330 23.43 -13.07 1.49
N ASP A 331 23.60 -12.83 0.20
CA ASP A 331 22.53 -12.93 -0.77
C ASP A 331 22.26 -14.41 -1.13
N TRP A 332 21.62 -14.75 -2.24
CA TRP A 332 21.29 -16.12 -2.59
C TRP A 332 22.51 -17.07 -2.55
N GLN A 333 22.27 -18.38 -2.51
CA GLN A 333 23.27 -19.46 -2.48
C GLN A 333 24.00 -19.72 -1.12
N TRP A 334 23.64 -19.08 -0.02
CA TRP A 334 24.14 -19.47 1.30
C TRP A 334 23.47 -20.77 1.82
N TYR A 335 22.35 -21.17 1.19
CA TYR A 335 21.71 -22.49 1.30
C TYR A 335 21.39 -22.99 -0.12
N MET A 336 21.20 -24.31 -0.31
CA MET A 336 20.99 -24.89 -1.64
C MET A 336 19.97 -26.00 -1.65
N PRO A 337 19.27 -26.15 -2.77
CA PRO A 337 19.15 -25.24 -3.91
C PRO A 337 18.28 -24.02 -3.55
N CYS A 338 18.79 -22.80 -3.66
CA CYS A 338 18.13 -21.61 -3.12
C CYS A 338 16.90 -21.15 -3.90
N THR A 339 16.76 -21.49 -5.17
CA THR A 339 15.68 -21.06 -6.09
C THR A 339 14.73 -22.20 -6.46
N SER A 340 14.83 -23.36 -5.84
CA SER A 340 13.97 -24.49 -6.12
C SER A 340 13.06 -24.84 -4.92
N HIS A 341 12.05 -25.64 -5.21
CA HIS A 341 11.13 -26.15 -4.20
C HIS A 341 11.84 -27.03 -3.14
N ASP A 342 12.97 -27.65 -3.49
CA ASP A 342 13.75 -28.51 -2.58
C ASP A 342 14.72 -27.73 -1.67
N GLY A 343 14.80 -26.40 -1.82
CA GLY A 343 15.63 -25.54 -0.99
C GLY A 343 15.29 -25.65 0.49
N ASP A 344 16.33 -25.76 1.32
CA ASP A 344 16.21 -25.80 2.77
C ASP A 344 17.06 -24.69 3.41
N ALA A 345 16.40 -23.58 3.77
CA ALA A 345 17.04 -22.43 4.37
C ALA A 345 17.41 -22.64 5.86
N THR A 346 17.13 -23.80 6.44
CA THR A 346 17.63 -24.17 7.77
C THR A 346 19.04 -24.76 7.71
N GLN A 347 19.56 -25.04 6.50
CA GLN A 347 20.85 -25.68 6.27
C GLN A 347 21.80 -24.72 5.53
N VAL A 348 22.92 -24.44 6.15
CA VAL A 348 24.00 -23.62 5.55
C VAL A 348 24.87 -24.49 4.66
N VAL A 349 25.33 -23.95 3.50
CA VAL A 349 26.27 -24.67 2.63
C VAL A 349 27.58 -25.04 3.38
N PRO A 350 28.21 -26.19 3.11
CA PRO A 350 29.31 -26.71 3.93
C PRO A 350 30.58 -25.84 3.99
N HIS A 351 30.78 -24.98 3.00
CA HIS A 351 31.95 -24.08 2.91
C HIS A 351 31.77 -22.72 3.58
N LEU A 352 30.62 -22.51 4.26
CA LEU A 352 30.29 -21.28 4.99
C LEU A 352 30.04 -21.59 6.46
N ASP A 353 30.95 -21.16 7.32
CA ASP A 353 30.81 -21.17 8.77
C ASP A 353 29.98 -19.95 9.20
N MET A 354 28.67 -20.10 9.13
CA MET A 354 27.69 -19.02 9.43
C MET A 354 27.82 -18.55 10.88
N GLU A 355 27.97 -19.47 11.82
CA GLU A 355 28.09 -19.14 13.24
C GLU A 355 29.30 -18.24 13.50
N ARG A 356 30.46 -18.58 12.94
CA ARG A 356 31.70 -17.78 13.04
C ARG A 356 31.49 -16.38 12.46
N VAL A 357 30.87 -16.26 11.29
CA VAL A 357 30.61 -14.96 10.64
C VAL A 357 29.70 -14.11 11.47
N ILE A 358 28.58 -14.66 11.98
CA ILE A 358 27.63 -13.91 12.81
C ILE A 358 28.28 -13.47 14.14
N CYS A 359 29.04 -14.35 14.80
CA CYS A 359 29.74 -13.98 16.01
C CYS A 359 30.73 -12.84 15.77
N TYR A 360 31.53 -12.93 14.70
CA TYR A 360 32.46 -11.88 14.32
C TYR A 360 31.76 -10.56 13.99
N GLY A 361 30.66 -10.60 13.26
CA GLY A 361 29.85 -9.42 12.99
C GLY A 361 29.37 -8.72 14.26
N ARG A 362 28.93 -9.50 15.24
CA ARG A 362 28.50 -8.98 16.56
C ARG A 362 29.66 -8.31 17.30
N GLU A 363 30.86 -8.89 17.27
CA GLU A 363 32.07 -8.33 17.88
C GLU A 363 32.47 -7.00 17.24
N LYS A 364 32.25 -6.87 15.92
CA LYS A 364 32.58 -5.66 15.14
C LYS A 364 31.41 -4.64 15.07
N GLY A 365 30.28 -4.94 15.65
CA GLY A 365 29.08 -4.06 15.58
C GLY A 365 28.39 -4.07 14.21
N VAL A 366 28.57 -5.11 13.40
CA VAL A 366 27.96 -5.29 12.08
C VAL A 366 26.93 -6.42 12.12
N GLY A 367 25.68 -6.11 11.87
CA GLY A 367 24.60 -7.10 11.79
C GLY A 367 24.63 -7.90 10.50
N VAL A 368 24.23 -9.17 10.58
CA VAL A 368 24.17 -10.06 9.40
C VAL A 368 22.74 -10.20 8.93
N TRP A 369 22.52 -9.99 7.64
CA TRP A 369 21.27 -10.24 6.93
C TRP A 369 21.42 -11.45 6.03
N LEU A 370 20.30 -12.16 5.81
CA LEU A 370 20.27 -13.32 4.92
C LEU A 370 19.16 -13.15 3.88
N TYR A 371 19.48 -13.46 2.63
CA TYR A 371 18.48 -13.62 1.59
C TYR A 371 17.73 -14.93 1.75
N VAL A 372 16.42 -14.93 1.59
CA VAL A 372 15.62 -16.16 1.53
C VAL A 372 14.61 -16.07 0.39
N ASN A 373 14.61 -17.09 -0.47
CA ASN A 373 13.68 -17.18 -1.59
C ASN A 373 12.25 -17.48 -1.10
N GLN A 374 11.25 -16.98 -1.82
CA GLN A 374 9.85 -17.23 -1.50
C GLN A 374 9.51 -18.72 -1.34
N HIS A 375 10.08 -19.60 -2.16
CA HIS A 375 9.83 -21.04 -2.04
C HIS A 375 10.19 -21.60 -0.66
N ALA A 376 11.33 -21.21 -0.12
CA ALA A 376 11.75 -21.61 1.22
C ALA A 376 10.89 -20.93 2.30
N LEU A 377 10.61 -19.62 2.17
CA LEU A 377 9.76 -18.90 3.11
C LEU A 377 8.35 -19.48 3.22
N MET A 378 7.73 -19.86 2.11
CA MET A 378 6.41 -20.49 2.12
C MET A 378 6.36 -21.79 2.91
N LYS A 379 7.44 -22.58 2.87
CA LYS A 379 7.52 -23.86 3.58
C LYS A 379 7.95 -23.70 5.02
N GLN A 380 8.91 -22.82 5.28
CA GLN A 380 9.75 -22.87 6.47
C GLN A 380 9.71 -21.58 7.31
N ALA A 381 9.06 -20.49 6.91
CA ALA A 381 9.16 -19.21 7.62
C ALA A 381 8.90 -19.32 9.13
N ARG A 382 7.90 -20.11 9.52
CA ARG A 382 7.53 -20.32 10.94
C ARG A 382 8.60 -21.05 11.75
N GLU A 383 9.39 -21.91 11.14
CA GLU A 383 10.51 -22.63 11.72
C GLU A 383 11.80 -21.82 11.58
N LEU A 384 11.99 -21.21 10.41
CA LEU A 384 13.19 -20.51 10.02
C LEU A 384 13.41 -19.21 10.84
N PHE A 385 12.40 -18.37 11.01
CA PHE A 385 12.59 -17.08 11.68
C PHE A 385 13.01 -17.19 13.13
N PRO A 386 12.45 -18.08 13.97
CA PRO A 386 13.01 -18.37 15.30
C PRO A 386 14.46 -18.86 15.24
N LEU A 387 14.80 -19.71 14.26
CA LEU A 387 16.17 -20.21 14.08
C LEU A 387 17.13 -19.09 13.69
N LEU A 388 16.78 -18.24 12.74
CA LEU A 388 17.58 -17.06 12.36
C LEU A 388 17.80 -16.12 13.54
N ARG A 389 16.77 -15.88 14.33
CA ARG A 389 16.87 -15.11 15.58
C ARG A 389 17.85 -15.75 16.54
N GLN A 390 17.78 -17.07 16.73
CA GLN A 390 18.71 -17.82 17.58
C GLN A 390 20.15 -17.71 17.09
N TRP A 391 20.40 -17.77 15.79
CA TRP A 391 21.74 -17.57 15.23
C TRP A 391 22.27 -16.15 15.47
N GLY A 392 21.38 -15.16 15.61
CA GLY A 392 21.73 -13.75 15.76
C GLY A 392 21.69 -12.97 14.45
N VAL A 393 20.98 -13.48 13.45
CA VAL A 393 20.61 -12.75 12.23
C VAL A 393 19.68 -11.59 12.60
N VAL A 394 19.86 -10.43 11.98
CA VAL A 394 19.12 -9.22 12.31
C VAL A 394 18.07 -8.85 11.27
N GLY A 395 18.10 -9.45 10.09
CA GLY A 395 17.13 -9.18 9.05
C GLY A 395 17.16 -10.17 7.89
N VAL A 396 16.08 -10.16 7.11
CA VAL A 396 15.87 -11.04 5.97
C VAL A 396 15.55 -10.23 4.72
N LYS A 397 16.25 -10.52 3.62
CA LYS A 397 15.85 -10.10 2.27
C LYS A 397 15.00 -11.21 1.66
N SER A 398 13.73 -10.95 1.41
CA SER A 398 12.82 -11.86 0.70
C SER A 398 12.87 -11.57 -0.78
N GLY A 399 13.18 -12.56 -1.63
CA GLY A 399 13.30 -12.36 -3.08
C GLY A 399 12.63 -13.44 -3.91
N PHE A 400 12.48 -13.14 -5.21
CA PHE A 400 11.67 -13.87 -6.19
C PHE A 400 10.23 -14.01 -5.72
N VAL A 401 9.64 -12.90 -5.25
CA VAL A 401 8.32 -12.90 -4.63
C VAL A 401 7.19 -12.79 -5.65
N GLN A 402 6.13 -13.53 -5.42
CA GLN A 402 4.82 -13.24 -6.01
C GLN A 402 4.14 -12.19 -5.13
N TYR A 403 3.51 -11.16 -5.71
CA TYR A 403 3.19 -9.97 -4.92
C TYR A 403 1.80 -9.38 -5.15
N ALA A 404 1.23 -9.49 -6.36
CA ALA A 404 0.15 -8.59 -6.77
C ALA A 404 -1.26 -9.06 -6.44
N SER A 405 -1.51 -10.38 -6.43
CA SER A 405 -2.84 -10.89 -6.09
C SER A 405 -3.14 -10.76 -4.61
N HIS A 406 -4.41 -10.78 -4.24
CA HIS A 406 -4.86 -10.76 -2.84
C HIS A 406 -4.10 -11.75 -1.97
N ARG A 407 -4.00 -13.01 -2.40
CA ARG A 407 -3.26 -14.06 -1.68
C ARG A 407 -1.82 -13.67 -1.40
N TRP A 408 -1.12 -13.14 -2.40
CA TRP A 408 0.32 -12.90 -2.28
C TRP A 408 0.64 -11.61 -1.54
N ALA A 409 -0.14 -10.54 -1.75
CA ALA A 409 0.02 -9.30 -0.99
C ALA A 409 -0.22 -9.53 0.51
N THR A 410 -1.31 -10.23 0.85
CA THR A 410 -1.61 -10.61 2.25
C THR A 410 -0.52 -11.48 2.83
N TRP A 411 -0.05 -12.51 2.09
CA TRP A 411 1.02 -13.39 2.57
C TRP A 411 2.34 -12.64 2.84
N LEU A 412 2.70 -11.66 2.01
CA LEU A 412 3.90 -10.84 2.23
C LEU A 412 3.77 -10.00 3.51
N HIS A 413 2.62 -9.40 3.77
CA HIS A 413 2.37 -8.67 5.01
C HIS A 413 2.37 -9.59 6.23
N ASP A 414 1.78 -10.79 6.14
CA ASP A 414 1.84 -11.80 7.20
C ASP A 414 3.28 -12.25 7.47
N LEU A 415 4.10 -12.34 6.43
CA LEU A 415 5.53 -12.63 6.59
C LEU A 415 6.25 -11.52 7.36
N VAL A 416 5.94 -10.25 7.09
CA VAL A 416 6.50 -9.10 7.83
C VAL A 416 6.06 -9.13 9.30
N ARG A 417 4.79 -9.48 9.59
CA ARG A 417 4.29 -9.66 10.97
C ARG A 417 5.03 -10.78 11.68
N LEU A 418 5.18 -11.93 11.03
CA LEU A 418 5.93 -13.06 11.58
C LEU A 418 7.41 -12.71 11.83
N ALA A 419 8.03 -11.92 10.95
CA ALA A 419 9.38 -11.42 11.15
C ALA A 419 9.46 -10.47 12.36
N ALA A 420 8.46 -9.60 12.55
CA ALA A 420 8.36 -8.73 13.72
C ALA A 420 8.30 -9.51 15.03
N ASP A 421 7.49 -10.58 15.10
CA ASP A 421 7.40 -11.47 16.25
C ASP A 421 8.75 -12.12 16.62
N ASN A 422 9.67 -12.21 15.65
CA ASN A 422 11.01 -12.74 15.82
C ASN A 422 12.10 -11.66 15.84
N HIS A 423 11.76 -10.38 15.94
CA HIS A 423 12.69 -9.25 15.91
C HIS A 423 13.62 -9.25 14.69
N LEU A 424 13.09 -9.60 13.52
CA LEU A 424 13.79 -9.57 12.25
C LEU A 424 13.30 -8.39 11.39
N MET A 425 14.24 -7.60 10.90
CA MET A 425 13.98 -6.58 9.89
C MET A 425 13.79 -7.24 8.52
N MET A 426 13.01 -6.59 7.64
CA MET A 426 12.68 -7.13 6.33
C MET A 426 13.02 -6.13 5.22
N ASN A 427 13.54 -6.68 4.13
CA ASN A 427 13.51 -6.09 2.80
C ASN A 427 12.71 -7.03 1.90
N ILE A 428 11.69 -6.52 1.20
CA ILE A 428 10.97 -7.27 0.17
C ILE A 428 11.52 -6.81 -1.19
N HIS A 429 12.08 -7.75 -1.92
CA HIS A 429 12.69 -7.53 -3.22
C HIS A 429 11.66 -7.65 -4.36
N ASP A 430 12.11 -7.54 -5.61
CA ASP A 430 11.34 -7.61 -6.84
C ASP A 430 10.30 -6.47 -6.98
N GLU A 431 9.12 -6.76 -7.45
CA GLU A 431 8.17 -5.75 -7.92
C GLU A 431 7.22 -5.19 -6.85
N PHE A 432 7.41 -5.55 -5.60
CA PHE A 432 6.51 -5.13 -4.53
C PHE A 432 6.77 -3.69 -4.07
N ARG A 433 5.81 -2.80 -4.29
CA ARG A 433 5.90 -1.36 -3.99
C ARG A 433 5.30 -0.99 -2.64
N PRO A 434 5.86 0.02 -1.95
CA PRO A 434 5.30 0.53 -0.70
C PRO A 434 3.88 1.08 -0.87
N SER A 435 3.08 0.92 0.20
CA SER A 435 1.77 1.54 0.39
C SER A 435 1.61 2.11 1.80
N GLY A 436 2.74 2.39 2.47
CA GLY A 436 2.79 2.94 3.83
C GLY A 436 2.73 1.90 4.95
N PHE A 437 2.71 0.60 4.66
CA PHE A 437 2.65 -0.47 5.67
C PHE A 437 3.79 -0.40 6.71
N SER A 438 4.93 0.18 6.35
CA SER A 438 6.05 0.44 7.26
C SER A 438 5.74 1.40 8.42
N ARG A 439 4.64 2.17 8.38
CA ARG A 439 4.16 2.91 9.54
C ARG A 439 3.66 1.95 10.63
N THR A 440 2.93 0.92 10.23
CA THR A 440 2.33 -0.07 11.13
C THR A 440 3.35 -1.12 11.55
N TYR A 441 4.15 -1.59 10.60
CA TYR A 441 5.22 -2.57 10.81
C TYR A 441 6.57 -2.02 10.34
N PRO A 442 7.23 -1.17 11.15
CA PRO A 442 8.48 -0.52 10.76
C PRO A 442 9.69 -1.45 10.62
N ASN A 443 9.55 -2.73 10.95
CA ASN A 443 10.54 -3.74 10.59
C ASN A 443 10.61 -4.02 9.09
N LEU A 444 9.60 -3.65 8.29
CA LEU A 444 9.68 -3.58 6.83
C LEU A 444 10.42 -2.29 6.45
N LEU A 445 11.74 -2.37 6.31
CA LEU A 445 12.57 -1.20 6.08
C LEU A 445 12.45 -0.66 4.66
N THR A 446 12.51 -1.55 3.67
CA THR A 446 12.48 -1.20 2.25
C THR A 446 11.72 -2.22 1.41
N GLN A 447 11.21 -1.74 0.28
CA GLN A 447 10.58 -2.54 -0.76
C GLN A 447 11.17 -2.09 -2.11
N GLU A 448 11.66 -3.02 -2.90
CA GLU A 448 12.32 -2.67 -4.15
C GLU A 448 11.36 -1.99 -5.13
N GLY A 449 10.57 -2.71 -5.85
CA GLY A 449 9.58 -2.17 -6.79
C GLY A 449 10.05 -0.93 -7.56
N ILE A 450 11.26 -0.96 -8.11
CA ILE A 450 11.94 0.16 -8.76
C ILE A 450 12.90 -0.36 -9.83
N CYS A 451 13.03 0.34 -10.96
CA CYS A 451 14.11 0.13 -11.91
C CYS A 451 15.42 0.67 -11.29
N GLY A 452 16.07 -0.19 -10.51
CA GLY A 452 17.31 0.10 -9.79
C GLY A 452 18.57 -0.23 -10.60
N ASN A 453 19.73 -0.20 -9.95
CA ASN A 453 21.02 -0.43 -10.61
C ASN A 453 21.14 -1.83 -11.25
N GLU A 454 20.35 -2.80 -10.84
CA GLU A 454 20.32 -4.14 -11.44
C GLU A 454 19.85 -4.08 -12.90
N GLU A 455 18.93 -3.15 -13.21
CA GLU A 455 18.38 -2.91 -14.56
C GLU A 455 19.21 -1.89 -15.38
N PHE A 456 20.32 -1.42 -14.86
CA PHE A 456 21.23 -0.46 -15.52
C PHE A 456 20.53 0.80 -16.06
N PRO A 457 19.73 1.53 -15.25
CA PRO A 457 19.03 2.72 -15.71
C PRO A 457 20.02 3.82 -16.09
N ASP A 458 19.63 4.64 -17.08
CA ASP A 458 20.38 5.82 -17.46
C ASP A 458 20.17 7.00 -16.47
N ALA A 459 20.97 8.06 -16.64
CA ALA A 459 20.88 9.24 -15.79
C ALA A 459 19.52 9.95 -15.92
N THR A 460 18.88 9.90 -17.09
CA THR A 460 17.56 10.48 -17.31
C THR A 460 16.52 9.80 -16.45
N HIS A 461 16.49 8.46 -16.48
CA HIS A 461 15.57 7.67 -15.67
C HIS A 461 15.78 7.96 -14.17
N ASN A 462 17.02 7.98 -13.70
CA ASN A 462 17.33 8.25 -12.29
C ASN A 462 16.84 9.62 -11.81
N THR A 463 16.74 10.61 -12.69
CA THR A 463 16.20 11.95 -12.35
C THR A 463 14.67 11.99 -12.31
N ILE A 464 13.98 10.98 -12.86
CA ILE A 464 12.52 10.85 -12.85
C ILE A 464 12.02 10.19 -11.57
N LEU A 465 12.77 9.23 -11.04
CA LEU A 465 12.39 8.42 -9.87
C LEU A 465 11.93 9.22 -8.64
N PRO A 466 12.57 10.35 -8.26
CA PRO A 466 12.13 11.16 -7.12
C PRO A 466 10.68 11.67 -7.26
N PHE A 467 10.24 11.95 -8.48
CA PHE A 467 8.93 12.54 -8.78
C PHE A 467 7.88 11.52 -9.22
N THR A 468 8.20 10.26 -9.14
CA THR A 468 7.35 9.13 -9.53
C THR A 468 7.38 8.05 -8.46
N ARG A 469 8.25 7.04 -8.61
CA ARG A 469 8.36 5.88 -7.70
C ARG A 469 8.60 6.28 -6.23
N MET A 470 9.44 7.29 -5.97
CA MET A 470 9.82 7.64 -4.60
C MET A 470 8.70 8.35 -3.81
N ILE A 471 7.62 8.78 -4.48
CA ILE A 471 6.42 9.29 -3.79
C ILE A 471 5.84 8.21 -2.85
N ASN A 472 5.96 6.92 -3.19
CA ASN A 472 5.48 5.83 -2.35
C ASN A 472 6.35 5.57 -1.11
N GLY A 473 7.52 6.15 -1.02
CA GLY A 473 8.50 5.92 0.03
C GLY A 473 9.81 5.33 -0.48
N ALA A 474 10.77 5.14 0.44
CA ALA A 474 12.10 4.66 0.13
C ALA A 474 12.10 3.25 -0.50
N ALA A 475 13.04 3.01 -1.43
CA ALA A 475 13.33 1.73 -2.05
C ALA A 475 14.39 0.95 -1.29
#